data_d7a491f7470988ebedc7966ae1c9d403
#
_entry.id   d7a491f7470988ebedc7966ae1c9d403
#
_cell.length_a   1.000
_cell.length_b   1.000
_cell.length_c   1.000
_cell.angle_alpha   90.00
_cell.angle_beta   90.00
_cell.angle_gamma   90.00
#
_symmetry.space_group_name_H-M   'P 1'
#
loop_
_entity.id
_entity.type
_entity.pdbx_description
1 polymer ?
#
loop_
_entity_poly.entity_id
_entity_poly.type
_entity_poly.pdbx_seq_one_letter_code
_entity_poly.pdbx_strand_id
1 'polypeptide(L)'
;MNSLIILVPQEASARIRSSGAWGMVTFKVSDAENAGYVYQVTSGETTTLLPVAIKPERTHFLISGDSRRGGMWYRVGAELHGLWYISRRSDTSLTIDAFKAFITSGFKNPGETGQIAITYAPDAAERFPDVQVPDLAAWHITREAVTPLDAECEPPVYGNAQLSSHWPVEDLARTTVVIVGLGSIGGATAHALASYGVGRLILIDPDRLRWSNLVRHVSGPAHVGQLKVSAIRADLELLRPGTEVVSYPIDVVVNADLVRPLLTLSDLVVCTADGVAPRRVISHLARRARIDAILACVLEDGGLGELLRLRPWNDRGCLVCQRQALRDAGGIDPEPAIDAGYGTGTLHRPMTAVGGDLHLVGQLAAKAAVSTILERNGWADQKLPGEHAIFSLRPQPDWAAPFDLNRAGDFRWRPATPPITGCPTCGEP
;
A
#
# COMPACT_ATOMS: atom_id res chain seq x y z
N MET A 1 4.92 24.07 20.25
CA MET A 1 6.08 23.17 20.46
C MET A 1 5.61 21.73 20.17
N ASN A 2 6.33 20.96 19.38
CA ASN A 2 6.00 19.54 19.21
C ASN A 2 6.21 18.83 20.54
N SER A 3 5.12 18.48 21.22
CA SER A 3 5.18 17.69 22.45
C SER A 3 5.62 16.27 22.12
N LEU A 4 6.33 15.62 23.06
CA LEU A 4 6.70 14.20 22.93
C LEU A 4 5.43 13.36 22.79
N ILE A 5 5.36 12.52 21.74
CA ILE A 5 4.31 11.51 21.55
C ILE A 5 4.76 10.17 22.10
N ILE A 6 3.88 9.46 22.80
CA ILE A 6 4.16 8.13 23.33
C ILE A 6 3.39 7.09 22.52
N LEU A 7 4.13 6.23 21.84
CA LEU A 7 3.59 5.10 21.08
C LEU A 7 3.48 3.88 21.99
N VAL A 8 2.26 3.37 22.15
CA VAL A 8 1.96 2.22 23.01
C VAL A 8 1.53 1.04 22.15
N PRO A 9 2.42 0.05 21.91
CA PRO A 9 2.07 -1.14 21.15
C PRO A 9 0.91 -1.91 21.78
N GLN A 10 0.18 -2.66 20.96
CA GLN A 10 -0.94 -3.48 21.40
C GLN A 10 -0.55 -4.44 22.54
N GLU A 11 0.61 -5.06 22.46
CA GLU A 11 1.11 -5.96 23.52
C GLU A 11 1.37 -5.21 24.84
N ALA A 12 1.94 -4.00 24.77
CA ALA A 12 2.17 -3.16 25.97
C ALA A 12 0.85 -2.71 26.59
N SER A 13 -0.08 -2.23 25.78
CA SER A 13 -1.41 -1.80 26.25
C SER A 13 -2.19 -2.97 26.87
N ALA A 14 -2.14 -4.17 26.27
CA ALA A 14 -2.79 -5.37 26.79
C ALA A 14 -2.22 -5.78 28.14
N ARG A 15 -0.89 -5.71 28.32
CA ARG A 15 -0.23 -6.00 29.60
C ARG A 15 -0.64 -5.01 30.67
N ILE A 16 -0.65 -3.71 30.36
CA ILE A 16 -1.08 -2.68 31.32
C ILE A 16 -2.54 -2.92 31.74
N ARG A 17 -3.43 -3.19 30.77
CA ARG A 17 -4.86 -3.43 31.04
C ARG A 17 -5.12 -4.67 31.90
N SER A 18 -4.33 -5.73 31.73
CA SER A 18 -4.46 -7.00 32.45
C SER A 18 -3.70 -7.06 33.77
N SER A 19 -2.85 -6.06 34.06
CA SER A 19 -2.01 -6.03 35.27
C SER A 19 -2.71 -5.36 36.46
N GLY A 20 -2.05 -5.33 37.64
CA GLY A 20 -2.57 -4.76 38.86
C GLY A 20 -2.66 -3.22 38.91
N ALA A 21 -2.18 -2.62 39.99
CA ALA A 21 -2.38 -1.18 40.24
C ALA A 21 -1.28 -0.30 39.62
N TRP A 22 -0.08 -0.81 39.40
CA TRP A 22 1.07 -0.08 38.87
C TRP A 22 2.19 -1.00 38.37
N GLY A 23 3.17 -0.43 37.68
CA GLY A 23 4.37 -1.11 37.24
C GLY A 23 5.37 -0.16 36.60
N MET A 24 6.47 -0.72 36.10
CA MET A 24 7.48 0.03 35.35
C MET A 24 7.29 -0.13 33.86
N VAL A 25 7.65 0.89 33.12
CA VAL A 25 7.77 0.88 31.66
C VAL A 25 9.16 1.35 31.26
N THR A 26 9.64 0.84 30.12
CA THR A 26 10.85 1.39 29.52
C THR A 26 10.51 1.85 28.12
N PHE A 27 10.97 3.03 27.77
CA PHE A 27 10.78 3.69 26.48
C PHE A 27 12.08 3.68 25.70
N LYS A 28 12.00 3.42 24.41
CA LYS A 28 12.98 3.93 23.44
C LYS A 28 12.52 5.31 23.00
N VAL A 29 13.41 6.28 23.02
CA VAL A 29 13.06 7.68 22.70
C VAL A 29 13.95 8.19 21.59
N SER A 30 13.32 8.73 20.54
CA SER A 30 13.98 9.50 19.51
C SER A 30 13.81 10.99 19.81
N ASP A 31 14.90 11.65 20.17
CA ASP A 31 14.87 13.09 20.43
C ASP A 31 14.68 13.89 19.13
N ALA A 32 15.12 13.35 17.98
CA ALA A 32 14.96 13.97 16.66
C ALA A 32 13.48 14.04 16.24
N GLU A 33 12.70 12.99 16.53
CA GLU A 33 11.29 12.88 16.14
C GLU A 33 10.34 13.25 17.28
N ASN A 34 10.85 13.57 18.48
CA ASN A 34 10.05 13.79 19.70
C ASN A 34 9.05 12.63 19.93
N ALA A 35 9.52 11.38 19.81
CA ALA A 35 8.70 10.20 19.97
C ALA A 35 9.30 9.21 20.95
N GLY A 36 8.46 8.61 21.79
CA GLY A 36 8.80 7.52 22.71
C GLY A 36 8.01 6.27 22.38
N TYR A 37 8.65 5.10 22.37
CA TYR A 37 8.01 3.81 22.12
C TYR A 37 8.15 2.90 23.31
N VAL A 38 7.04 2.38 23.82
CA VAL A 38 7.03 1.45 24.96
C VAL A 38 7.54 0.08 24.48
N TYR A 39 8.68 -0.37 25.00
CA TYR A 39 9.25 -1.66 24.59
C TYR A 39 9.42 -2.67 25.72
N GLN A 40 9.21 -2.26 27.00
CA GLN A 40 9.17 -3.17 28.14
C GLN A 40 8.12 -2.71 29.15
N VAL A 41 7.39 -3.66 29.72
CA VAL A 41 6.34 -3.41 30.73
C VAL A 41 6.48 -4.44 31.85
N THR A 42 6.41 -3.99 33.12
CA THR A 42 6.29 -4.90 34.28
C THR A 42 4.95 -4.72 34.97
N SER A 43 4.53 -5.72 35.72
CA SER A 43 3.57 -5.58 36.82
C SER A 43 4.33 -5.21 38.10
N GLY A 44 3.74 -4.39 38.98
CA GLY A 44 4.42 -3.81 40.16
C GLY A 44 5.02 -4.79 41.16
N GLU A 45 4.55 -6.01 41.17
CA GLU A 45 5.02 -7.07 42.06
C GLU A 45 6.17 -7.90 41.48
N THR A 46 6.47 -7.75 40.19
CA THR A 46 7.52 -8.48 39.50
C THR A 46 8.65 -7.55 39.09
N THR A 47 9.89 -7.95 39.42
CA THR A 47 11.09 -7.17 38.97
C THR A 47 11.51 -7.53 37.56
N THR A 48 10.88 -8.51 36.90
CA THR A 48 11.24 -8.97 35.57
C THR A 48 10.60 -8.08 34.52
N LEU A 49 11.41 -7.34 33.79
CA LEU A 49 11.01 -6.58 32.61
C LEU A 49 10.71 -7.53 31.46
N LEU A 50 9.46 -7.60 31.02
CA LEU A 50 9.07 -8.41 29.88
C LEU A 50 9.17 -7.54 28.61
N PRO A 51 9.99 -7.94 27.63
CA PRO A 51 10.10 -7.17 26.38
C PRO A 51 8.79 -7.21 25.61
N VAL A 52 8.49 -6.11 24.96
CA VAL A 52 7.45 -5.98 23.94
C VAL A 52 8.13 -6.12 22.59
N ALA A 53 7.59 -6.96 21.71
CA ALA A 53 8.17 -7.14 20.39
C ALA A 53 8.12 -5.81 19.59
N ILE A 54 9.29 -5.32 19.20
CA ILE A 54 9.41 -4.20 18.27
C ILE A 54 9.41 -4.81 16.86
N LYS A 55 8.41 -4.46 16.08
CA LYS A 55 8.37 -4.83 14.66
C LYS A 55 9.08 -3.74 13.85
N PRO A 56 10.23 -4.05 13.21
CA PRO A 56 11.02 -3.07 12.47
C PRO A 56 10.23 -2.29 11.43
N GLU A 57 9.31 -2.96 10.76
CA GLU A 57 8.42 -2.39 9.76
C GLU A 57 7.45 -1.32 10.28
N ARG A 58 7.24 -1.28 11.61
CA ARG A 58 6.31 -0.34 12.26
C ARG A 58 6.99 0.83 12.95
N THR A 59 8.25 0.64 13.33
CA THR A 59 8.99 1.60 14.17
C THR A 59 10.45 1.71 13.79
N HIS A 60 10.72 1.65 12.48
CA HIS A 60 12.09 1.62 11.96
C HIS A 60 12.95 2.79 12.44
N PHE A 61 12.41 3.99 12.54
CA PHE A 61 13.12 5.17 13.01
C PHE A 61 13.54 5.09 14.49
N LEU A 62 12.92 4.20 15.30
CA LEU A 62 13.23 4.02 16.71
C LEU A 62 14.27 2.92 16.99
N ILE A 63 14.76 2.23 15.95
CA ILE A 63 15.64 1.07 16.14
C ILE A 63 17.12 1.48 16.22
N SER A 64 17.52 2.55 15.56
CA SER A 64 18.91 2.97 15.44
C SER A 64 19.25 4.12 16.38
N GLY A 65 20.01 3.81 17.45
CA GLY A 65 20.76 4.82 18.20
C GLY A 65 20.01 5.60 19.29
N ASP A 66 18.81 5.17 19.66
CA ASP A 66 17.96 5.96 20.55
C ASP A 66 18.24 5.75 22.02
N SER A 67 17.97 6.79 22.80
CA SER A 67 18.09 6.75 24.24
C SER A 67 17.00 5.88 24.89
N ARG A 68 17.38 5.20 25.98
CA ARG A 68 16.43 4.46 26.81
C ARG A 68 16.05 5.28 28.00
N ARG A 69 14.74 5.43 28.25
CA ARG A 69 14.20 6.13 29.43
C ARG A 69 13.29 5.21 30.22
N GLY A 70 13.48 5.17 31.54
CA GLY A 70 12.58 4.49 32.45
C GLY A 70 11.37 5.36 32.78
N GLY A 71 10.25 4.73 33.08
CA GLY A 71 9.02 5.37 33.51
C GLY A 71 8.12 4.43 34.30
N MET A 72 6.93 4.90 34.59
CA MET A 72 5.95 4.17 35.39
C MET A 72 4.63 4.07 34.63
N TRP A 73 3.83 3.07 34.98
CA TRP A 73 2.42 3.09 34.63
C TRP A 73 1.59 2.89 35.91
N TYR A 74 0.38 3.50 35.91
CA TYR A 74 -0.53 3.50 37.06
C TYR A 74 -1.96 3.22 36.61
N ARG A 75 -2.71 2.42 37.35
CA ARG A 75 -4.16 2.33 37.22
C ARG A 75 -4.79 3.42 38.05
N VAL A 76 -5.73 4.15 37.44
CA VAL A 76 -6.38 5.35 38.01
C VAL A 76 -7.87 5.33 37.71
N GLY A 77 -8.62 6.21 38.37
CA GLY A 77 -10.01 6.51 38.00
C GLY A 77 -10.10 7.43 36.77
N ALA A 78 -11.26 7.45 36.15
CA ALA A 78 -11.55 8.21 34.93
C ALA A 78 -11.34 9.73 35.10
N GLU A 79 -11.50 10.27 36.33
CA GLU A 79 -11.38 11.69 36.63
C GLU A 79 -10.01 12.26 36.23
N LEU A 80 -8.91 11.50 36.46
CA LEU A 80 -7.57 11.92 36.00
C LEU A 80 -7.48 12.03 34.48
N HIS A 81 -8.13 11.12 33.75
CA HIS A 81 -8.18 11.20 32.29
C HIS A 81 -9.06 12.34 31.78
N GLY A 82 -10.11 12.69 32.48
CA GLY A 82 -10.86 13.95 32.26
C GLY A 82 -9.96 15.18 32.39
N LEU A 83 -9.14 15.25 33.45
CA LEU A 83 -8.15 16.32 33.63
C LEU A 83 -7.08 16.28 32.52
N TRP A 84 -6.59 15.10 32.11
CA TRP A 84 -5.68 14.98 30.97
C TRP A 84 -6.26 15.59 29.70
N TYR A 85 -7.52 15.24 29.39
CA TYR A 85 -8.23 15.73 28.22
C TYR A 85 -8.40 17.27 28.21
N ILE A 86 -8.76 17.83 29.33
CA ILE A 86 -8.90 19.29 29.48
C ILE A 86 -7.53 19.97 29.40
N SER A 87 -6.54 19.48 30.13
CA SER A 87 -5.19 20.04 30.17
C SER A 87 -4.50 20.03 28.81
N ARG A 88 -4.71 18.97 28.01
CA ARG A 88 -4.22 18.90 26.61
C ARG A 88 -4.79 19.98 25.71
N ARG A 89 -6.06 20.34 25.90
CA ARG A 89 -6.77 21.35 25.10
C ARG A 89 -6.50 22.78 25.53
N SER A 90 -6.23 22.97 26.80
CA SER A 90 -5.98 24.30 27.39
C SER A 90 -4.49 24.62 27.56
N ASP A 91 -3.59 23.71 27.13
CA ASP A 91 -2.13 23.81 27.31
C ASP A 91 -1.74 24.10 28.78
N THR A 92 -2.38 23.36 29.70
CA THR A 92 -2.14 23.48 31.13
C THR A 92 -1.51 22.24 31.74
N SER A 93 -0.90 22.38 32.90
CA SER A 93 -0.26 21.27 33.64
C SER A 93 -0.91 21.14 35.01
N LEU A 94 -0.86 19.94 35.58
CA LEU A 94 -1.25 19.69 36.98
C LEU A 94 -0.06 19.92 37.91
N THR A 95 -0.34 20.17 39.19
CA THR A 95 0.70 20.06 40.22
C THR A 95 0.99 18.56 40.48
N ILE A 96 2.17 18.27 40.99
CA ILE A 96 2.54 16.88 41.32
C ILE A 96 1.62 16.30 42.43
N ASP A 97 1.20 17.14 43.40
CA ASP A 97 0.30 16.72 44.48
C ASP A 97 -1.11 16.41 43.95
N ALA A 98 -1.61 17.22 43.00
CA ALA A 98 -2.89 16.96 42.36
C ALA A 98 -2.87 15.65 41.56
N PHE A 99 -1.80 15.38 40.82
CA PHE A 99 -1.63 14.11 40.10
C PHE A 99 -1.52 12.93 41.09
N LYS A 100 -0.68 13.07 42.10
CA LYS A 100 -0.42 12.01 43.09
C LYS A 100 -1.68 11.60 43.86
N ALA A 101 -2.64 12.51 44.08
CA ALA A 101 -3.91 12.20 44.74
C ALA A 101 -4.72 11.09 44.02
N PHE A 102 -4.50 10.88 42.73
CA PHE A 102 -5.16 9.82 41.95
C PHE A 102 -4.38 8.50 41.95
N ILE A 103 -3.15 8.47 42.47
CA ILE A 103 -2.31 7.27 42.49
C ILE A 103 -2.46 6.54 43.81
N THR A 104 -3.08 5.38 43.79
CA THR A 104 -3.37 4.61 45.01
C THR A 104 -2.15 3.89 45.59
N SER A 105 -1.16 3.53 44.76
CA SER A 105 0.04 2.82 45.20
C SER A 105 1.18 2.95 44.20
N GLY A 106 2.41 2.73 44.63
CA GLY A 106 3.57 2.63 43.77
C GLY A 106 4.10 3.93 43.19
N PHE A 107 3.59 5.09 43.63
CA PHE A 107 4.08 6.38 43.13
C PHE A 107 5.58 6.54 43.42
N LYS A 108 6.35 6.85 42.35
CA LYS A 108 7.76 7.19 42.43
C LYS A 108 7.95 8.68 42.12
N ASN A 109 8.68 9.36 42.99
CA ASN A 109 9.05 10.75 42.74
C ASN A 109 9.94 10.86 41.51
N PRO A 110 9.71 11.84 40.64
CA PRO A 110 10.55 12.05 39.46
C PRO A 110 11.99 12.41 39.88
N GLY A 111 12.96 11.95 39.07
CA GLY A 111 14.36 12.39 39.16
C GLY A 111 14.52 13.84 38.70
N GLU A 112 15.75 14.31 38.61
CA GLU A 112 16.06 15.67 38.12
C GLU A 112 15.59 15.93 36.69
N THR A 113 15.68 14.92 35.82
CA THR A 113 15.24 15.01 34.42
C THR A 113 13.75 14.76 34.21
N GLY A 114 12.99 14.53 35.27
CA GLY A 114 11.61 14.09 35.19
C GLY A 114 11.48 12.61 34.80
N GLN A 115 10.23 12.16 34.66
CA GLN A 115 9.90 10.81 34.19
C GLN A 115 8.65 10.81 33.33
N ILE A 116 8.55 9.84 32.42
CA ILE A 116 7.32 9.60 31.65
C ILE A 116 6.44 8.63 32.45
N ALA A 117 5.15 8.91 32.53
CA ALA A 117 4.18 7.98 33.10
C ALA A 117 3.06 7.69 32.10
N ILE A 118 2.54 6.47 32.16
CA ILE A 118 1.31 6.06 31.49
C ILE A 118 0.25 5.84 32.56
N THR A 119 -0.94 6.35 32.38
CA THR A 119 -2.09 6.04 33.23
C THR A 119 -3.11 5.21 32.48
N TYR A 120 -3.76 4.29 33.19
CA TYR A 120 -4.82 3.44 32.66
C TYR A 120 -6.09 3.63 33.48
N ALA A 121 -7.15 4.12 32.85
CA ALA A 121 -8.47 4.31 33.42
C ALA A 121 -9.49 3.45 32.66
N PRO A 122 -9.84 2.25 33.18
CA PRO A 122 -10.72 1.32 32.49
C PRO A 122 -12.15 1.85 32.27
N ASP A 123 -12.58 2.77 33.10
CA ASP A 123 -13.90 3.38 33.14
C ASP A 123 -13.99 4.71 32.38
N ALA A 124 -12.93 5.16 31.71
CA ALA A 124 -12.87 6.46 31.05
C ALA A 124 -13.97 6.65 30.00
N ALA A 125 -14.18 5.67 29.12
CA ALA A 125 -15.19 5.74 28.07
C ALA A 125 -16.62 5.72 28.63
N GLU A 126 -16.87 4.99 29.71
CA GLU A 126 -18.17 4.93 30.37
C GLU A 126 -18.48 6.24 31.10
N ARG A 127 -17.48 6.83 31.76
CA ARG A 127 -17.59 8.06 32.52
C ARG A 127 -17.78 9.29 31.62
N PHE A 128 -17.23 9.29 30.43
CA PHE A 128 -17.24 10.41 29.49
C PHE A 128 -17.82 9.99 28.10
N PRO A 129 -19.11 9.60 28.02
CA PRO A 129 -19.68 9.04 26.80
C PRO A 129 -19.76 10.05 25.63
N ASP A 130 -19.83 11.34 25.93
CA ASP A 130 -19.99 12.40 24.92
C ASP A 130 -18.65 12.92 24.37
N VAL A 131 -17.53 12.44 24.91
CA VAL A 131 -16.18 12.86 24.50
C VAL A 131 -15.23 11.66 24.44
N GLN A 132 -14.34 11.65 23.45
CA GLN A 132 -13.36 10.59 23.30
C GLN A 132 -12.19 10.78 24.29
N VAL A 133 -12.42 10.41 25.55
CA VAL A 133 -11.35 10.32 26.54
C VAL A 133 -10.73 8.92 26.46
N PRO A 134 -9.41 8.81 26.17
CA PRO A 134 -8.77 7.50 26.01
C PRO A 134 -8.66 6.77 27.36
N ASP A 135 -8.66 5.44 27.32
CA ASP A 135 -8.42 4.59 28.49
C ASP A 135 -6.93 4.56 28.91
N LEU A 136 -6.03 4.95 28.01
CA LEU A 136 -4.59 5.12 28.27
C LEU A 136 -4.19 6.57 27.96
N ALA A 137 -3.48 7.19 28.89
CA ALA A 137 -2.97 8.55 28.75
C ALA A 137 -1.51 8.62 29.17
N ALA A 138 -0.74 9.55 28.60
CA ALA A 138 0.67 9.73 28.91
C ALA A 138 0.92 11.10 29.58
N TRP A 139 1.95 11.15 30.42
CA TRP A 139 2.31 12.30 31.20
C TRP A 139 3.82 12.46 31.29
N HIS A 140 4.30 13.69 31.29
CA HIS A 140 5.64 14.03 31.71
C HIS A 140 5.57 14.61 33.14
N ILE A 141 6.19 13.94 34.10
CA ILE A 141 6.19 14.31 35.50
C ILE A 141 7.55 14.90 35.86
N THR A 142 7.58 16.15 36.23
CA THR A 142 8.76 16.82 36.79
C THR A 142 8.52 17.15 38.28
N ARG A 143 9.50 17.75 38.95
CA ARG A 143 9.33 18.20 40.32
C ARG A 143 8.35 19.38 40.45
N GLU A 144 8.13 20.09 39.34
CA GLU A 144 7.36 21.34 39.32
C GLU A 144 5.95 21.13 38.77
N ALA A 145 5.81 20.30 37.78
CA ALA A 145 4.58 20.13 37.03
C ALA A 145 4.41 18.71 36.45
N VAL A 146 3.15 18.35 36.20
CA VAL A 146 2.74 17.16 35.47
C VAL A 146 2.04 17.59 34.19
N THR A 147 2.73 17.45 33.09
CA THR A 147 2.28 17.88 31.75
C THR A 147 1.71 16.71 30.97
N PRO A 148 0.49 16.84 30.42
CA PRO A 148 -0.07 15.77 29.58
C PRO A 148 0.71 15.64 28.25
N LEU A 149 0.99 14.39 27.85
CA LEU A 149 1.62 14.05 26.59
C LEU A 149 0.60 13.40 25.64
N ASP A 150 0.88 13.43 24.35
CA ASP A 150 0.16 12.60 23.37
C ASP A 150 0.48 11.12 23.59
N ALA A 151 -0.55 10.28 23.55
CA ALA A 151 -0.41 8.83 23.60
C ALA A 151 -1.17 8.23 22.42
N GLU A 152 -0.45 7.48 21.59
CA GLU A 152 -1.04 6.75 20.47
C GLU A 152 -0.97 5.26 20.77
N CYS A 153 -2.12 4.66 21.01
CA CYS A 153 -2.23 3.22 21.22
C CYS A 153 -2.35 2.51 19.88
N GLU A 154 -1.52 1.49 19.65
CA GLU A 154 -1.68 0.64 18.47
C GLU A 154 -3.06 0.00 18.50
N PRO A 155 -3.91 0.25 17.47
CA PRO A 155 -5.24 -0.33 17.44
C PRO A 155 -5.17 -1.84 17.21
N PRO A 156 -6.19 -2.62 17.62
CA PRO A 156 -6.23 -4.07 17.41
C PRO A 156 -6.27 -4.43 15.91
N VAL A 157 -6.82 -3.53 15.11
CA VAL A 157 -6.93 -3.66 13.66
C VAL A 157 -6.37 -2.39 13.03
N TYR A 158 -5.46 -2.53 12.07
CA TYR A 158 -4.85 -1.40 11.36
C TYR A 158 -4.66 -1.70 9.87
N GLY A 159 -4.34 -0.68 9.10
CA GLY A 159 -4.24 -0.76 7.64
C GLY A 159 -5.61 -1.02 6.99
N ASN A 160 -5.62 -1.78 5.91
CA ASN A 160 -6.85 -2.02 5.15
C ASN A 160 -7.95 -2.69 5.96
N ALA A 161 -7.62 -3.46 6.99
CA ALA A 161 -8.60 -4.11 7.85
C ALA A 161 -9.51 -3.12 8.61
N GLN A 162 -9.07 -1.87 8.80
CA GLN A 162 -9.91 -0.80 9.37
C GLN A 162 -11.07 -0.39 8.43
N LEU A 163 -10.98 -0.72 7.15
CA LEU A 163 -11.97 -0.38 6.13
C LEU A 163 -13.02 -1.48 5.92
N SER A 164 -13.00 -2.57 6.71
CA SER A 164 -13.83 -3.77 6.51
C SER A 164 -15.34 -3.50 6.49
N SER A 165 -15.83 -2.41 7.10
CA SER A 165 -17.22 -1.99 7.05
C SER A 165 -17.64 -1.31 5.74
N HIS A 166 -16.66 -0.86 4.91
CA HIS A 166 -16.91 -0.07 3.71
C HIS A 166 -16.22 -0.60 2.46
N TRP A 167 -15.26 -1.50 2.63
CA TRP A 167 -14.43 -2.03 1.56
C TRP A 167 -14.29 -3.56 1.70
N PRO A 168 -14.34 -4.34 0.59
CA PRO A 168 -14.29 -5.80 0.62
C PRO A 168 -12.87 -6.33 0.91
N VAL A 169 -12.35 -6.01 2.07
CA VAL A 169 -10.96 -6.32 2.49
C VAL A 169 -10.69 -7.82 2.43
N GLU A 170 -11.63 -8.65 2.89
CA GLU A 170 -11.44 -10.10 2.93
C GLU A 170 -11.44 -10.73 1.53
N ASP A 171 -12.25 -10.23 0.60
CA ASP A 171 -12.28 -10.71 -0.77
C ASP A 171 -10.95 -10.43 -1.46
N LEU A 172 -10.43 -9.22 -1.30
CA LEU A 172 -9.14 -8.82 -1.87
C LEU A 172 -7.96 -9.51 -1.19
N ALA A 173 -8.00 -9.73 0.13
CA ALA A 173 -6.96 -10.43 0.86
C ALA A 173 -6.77 -11.90 0.42
N ARG A 174 -7.80 -12.53 -0.15
CA ARG A 174 -7.72 -13.88 -0.72
C ARG A 174 -7.29 -13.92 -2.19
N THR A 175 -7.17 -12.76 -2.82
CA THR A 175 -6.93 -12.65 -4.25
C THR A 175 -5.43 -12.72 -4.57
N THR A 176 -5.08 -13.44 -5.63
CA THR A 176 -3.74 -13.51 -6.22
C THR A 176 -3.72 -12.82 -7.58
N VAL A 177 -2.85 -11.83 -7.76
CA VAL A 177 -2.68 -11.11 -9.03
C VAL A 177 -1.25 -11.29 -9.55
N VAL A 178 -1.12 -11.69 -10.82
CA VAL A 178 0.17 -11.71 -11.54
C VAL A 178 0.39 -10.35 -12.19
N ILE A 179 1.59 -9.80 -12.05
CA ILE A 179 2.01 -8.56 -12.73
C ILE A 179 3.20 -8.87 -13.62
N VAL A 180 3.06 -8.63 -14.92
CA VAL A 180 4.10 -8.81 -15.94
C VAL A 180 4.58 -7.46 -16.43
N GLY A 181 5.89 -7.21 -16.29
CA GLY A 181 6.52 -5.92 -16.53
C GLY A 181 6.46 -5.02 -15.30
N LEU A 182 7.62 -4.75 -14.67
CA LEU A 182 7.75 -3.92 -13.48
C LEU A 182 8.52 -2.63 -13.77
N GLY A 183 8.26 -2.04 -14.93
CA GLY A 183 8.68 -0.68 -15.24
C GLY A 183 7.89 0.36 -14.43
N SER A 184 7.83 1.59 -14.94
CA SER A 184 7.13 2.70 -14.27
C SER A 184 5.65 2.43 -14.03
N ILE A 185 4.97 1.86 -15.03
CA ILE A 185 3.54 1.51 -14.94
C ILE A 185 3.35 0.33 -13.97
N GLY A 186 4.09 -0.76 -14.17
CA GLY A 186 3.90 -1.99 -13.39
C GLY A 186 4.32 -1.84 -11.92
N GLY A 187 5.37 -1.08 -11.65
CA GLY A 187 5.74 -0.73 -10.27
C GLY A 187 4.61 0.03 -9.56
N ALA A 188 4.06 1.06 -10.21
CA ALA A 188 2.92 1.80 -9.68
C ALA A 188 1.67 0.92 -9.52
N THR A 189 1.42 0.00 -10.46
CA THR A 189 0.34 -0.99 -10.36
C THR A 189 0.50 -1.89 -9.15
N ALA A 190 1.72 -2.40 -8.90
CA ALA A 190 2.00 -3.28 -7.76
C ALA A 190 1.74 -2.58 -6.42
N HIS A 191 2.22 -1.35 -6.27
CA HIS A 191 1.95 -0.52 -5.08
C HIS A 191 0.46 -0.23 -4.89
N ALA A 192 -0.25 0.06 -5.97
CA ALA A 192 -1.69 0.33 -5.92
C ALA A 192 -2.49 -0.92 -5.51
N LEU A 193 -2.22 -2.09 -6.11
CA LEU A 193 -2.89 -3.35 -5.78
C LEU A 193 -2.68 -3.73 -4.32
N ALA A 194 -1.45 -3.61 -3.82
CA ALA A 194 -1.16 -3.83 -2.40
C ALA A 194 -1.91 -2.83 -1.49
N SER A 195 -2.06 -1.57 -1.93
CA SER A 195 -2.83 -0.54 -1.20
C SER A 195 -4.34 -0.82 -1.21
N TYR A 196 -4.88 -1.46 -2.25
CA TYR A 196 -6.26 -1.94 -2.29
C TYR A 196 -6.49 -3.15 -1.37
N GLY A 197 -5.44 -3.83 -0.93
CA GLY A 197 -5.52 -4.98 -0.03
C GLY A 197 -5.46 -6.34 -0.73
N VAL A 198 -4.95 -6.38 -1.97
CA VAL A 198 -4.70 -7.66 -2.65
C VAL A 198 -3.69 -8.47 -1.84
N GLY A 199 -4.08 -9.71 -1.48
CA GLY A 199 -3.32 -10.51 -0.52
C GLY A 199 -2.05 -11.12 -1.09
N ARG A 200 -1.97 -11.37 -2.41
CA ARG A 200 -0.79 -11.96 -3.04
C ARG A 200 -0.49 -11.35 -4.40
N LEU A 201 0.77 -10.95 -4.60
CA LEU A 201 1.28 -10.45 -5.86
C LEU A 201 2.40 -11.37 -6.37
N ILE A 202 2.30 -11.79 -7.64
CA ILE A 202 3.34 -12.53 -8.35
C ILE A 202 3.96 -11.58 -9.37
N LEU A 203 5.22 -11.22 -9.17
CA LEU A 203 5.93 -10.22 -9.95
C LEU A 203 6.83 -10.89 -10.99
N ILE A 204 6.69 -10.52 -12.27
CA ILE A 204 7.46 -11.09 -13.40
C ILE A 204 8.11 -9.96 -14.20
N ASP A 205 9.43 -9.88 -14.19
CA ASP A 205 10.23 -8.93 -14.98
C ASP A 205 11.69 -9.40 -15.00
N PRO A 206 12.36 -9.53 -16.17
CA PRO A 206 13.74 -9.98 -16.27
C PRO A 206 14.78 -8.90 -15.94
N ASP A 207 14.37 -7.64 -15.91
CA ASP A 207 15.28 -6.49 -15.93
C ASP A 207 15.81 -6.10 -14.56
N ARG A 208 16.91 -5.32 -14.63
CA ARG A 208 17.47 -4.60 -13.47
C ARG A 208 17.06 -3.13 -13.51
N LEU A 209 16.94 -2.53 -12.33
CA LEU A 209 16.77 -1.10 -12.19
C LEU A 209 18.07 -0.38 -12.57
N ARG A 210 17.99 0.56 -13.49
CA ARG A 210 19.14 1.34 -14.01
C ARG A 210 19.00 2.81 -13.60
N TRP A 211 20.10 3.54 -13.61
CA TRP A 211 20.13 4.99 -13.38
C TRP A 211 19.13 5.75 -14.26
N SER A 212 19.02 5.36 -15.53
CA SER A 212 18.08 5.95 -16.50
C SER A 212 16.60 5.67 -16.19
N ASN A 213 16.28 4.71 -15.34
CA ASN A 213 14.91 4.44 -14.94
C ASN A 213 14.44 5.37 -13.83
N LEU A 214 15.34 5.95 -13.02
CA LEU A 214 14.99 6.76 -11.85
C LEU A 214 14.11 7.96 -12.16
N VAL A 215 14.17 8.48 -13.37
CA VAL A 215 13.32 9.61 -13.81
C VAL A 215 11.83 9.27 -13.77
N ARG A 216 11.46 7.98 -13.79
CA ARG A 216 10.07 7.54 -13.87
C ARG A 216 9.71 6.31 -13.05
N HIS A 217 10.67 5.56 -12.53
CA HIS A 217 10.41 4.36 -11.73
C HIS A 217 9.96 4.71 -10.30
N VAL A 218 9.11 3.88 -9.70
CA VAL A 218 8.63 4.11 -8.33
C VAL A 218 9.71 3.85 -7.27
N SER A 219 10.61 2.89 -7.53
CA SER A 219 11.73 2.59 -6.61
C SER A 219 12.84 3.62 -6.76
N GLY A 220 13.44 3.99 -5.64
CA GLY A 220 14.47 5.02 -5.55
C GLY A 220 15.90 4.54 -5.87
N PRO A 221 16.90 5.45 -5.77
CA PRO A 221 18.29 5.19 -6.14
C PRO A 221 18.97 4.09 -5.31
N ALA A 222 18.49 3.79 -4.10
CA ALA A 222 19.00 2.70 -3.26
C ALA A 222 18.88 1.30 -3.92
N HIS A 223 17.99 1.15 -4.90
CA HIS A 223 17.74 -0.10 -5.59
C HIS A 223 18.44 -0.24 -6.96
N VAL A 224 19.22 0.76 -7.37
CA VAL A 224 19.94 0.70 -8.67
C VAL A 224 20.88 -0.50 -8.71
N GLY A 225 20.81 -1.28 -9.81
CA GLY A 225 21.53 -2.54 -9.98
C GLY A 225 20.79 -3.78 -9.52
N GLN A 226 19.77 -3.66 -8.68
CA GLN A 226 18.92 -4.78 -8.28
C GLN A 226 17.97 -5.17 -9.41
N LEU A 227 17.48 -6.43 -9.39
CA LEU A 227 16.37 -6.85 -10.24
C LEU A 227 15.13 -6.02 -9.89
N LYS A 228 14.36 -5.58 -10.89
CA LYS A 228 13.14 -4.79 -10.67
C LYS A 228 12.14 -5.54 -9.77
N VAL A 229 11.99 -6.86 -9.96
CA VAL A 229 11.16 -7.71 -9.10
C VAL A 229 11.60 -7.69 -7.63
N SER A 230 12.91 -7.64 -7.37
CA SER A 230 13.46 -7.61 -6.01
C SER A 230 13.30 -6.23 -5.37
N ALA A 231 13.51 -5.16 -6.13
CA ALA A 231 13.33 -3.78 -5.66
C ALA A 231 11.88 -3.52 -5.24
N ILE A 232 10.92 -3.82 -6.12
CA ILE A 232 9.48 -3.66 -5.82
C ILE A 232 9.05 -4.56 -4.66
N ARG A 233 9.54 -5.79 -4.59
CA ARG A 233 9.26 -6.68 -3.47
C ARG A 233 9.72 -6.08 -2.15
N ALA A 234 10.95 -5.57 -2.07
CA ALA A 234 11.49 -4.96 -0.85
C ALA A 234 10.66 -3.74 -0.41
N ASP A 235 10.28 -2.87 -1.36
CA ASP A 235 9.43 -1.72 -1.09
C ASP A 235 8.05 -2.14 -0.54
N LEU A 236 7.43 -3.17 -1.13
CA LEU A 236 6.11 -3.66 -0.72
C LEU A 236 6.14 -4.38 0.63
N GLU A 237 7.14 -5.21 0.90
CA GLU A 237 7.31 -5.88 2.20
C GLU A 237 7.44 -4.87 3.35
N LEU A 238 8.08 -3.72 3.08
CA LEU A 238 8.20 -2.64 4.05
C LEU A 238 6.89 -1.85 4.21
N LEU A 239 6.25 -1.47 3.10
CA LEU A 239 5.11 -0.55 3.10
C LEU A 239 3.75 -1.24 3.30
N ARG A 240 3.64 -2.50 2.93
CA ARG A 240 2.38 -3.27 2.90
C ARG A 240 2.59 -4.72 3.36
N PRO A 241 2.96 -4.93 4.63
CA PRO A 241 3.34 -6.26 5.15
C PRO A 241 2.18 -7.28 5.12
N GLY A 242 0.94 -6.85 4.85
CA GLY A 242 -0.22 -7.72 4.66
C GLY A 242 -0.31 -8.36 3.26
N THR A 243 0.55 -7.96 2.31
CA THR A 243 0.57 -8.51 0.95
C THR A 243 1.77 -9.46 0.79
N GLU A 244 1.52 -10.72 0.46
CA GLU A 244 2.56 -11.67 0.09
C GLU A 244 3.11 -11.33 -1.30
N VAL A 245 4.43 -11.25 -1.46
CA VAL A 245 5.07 -10.92 -2.74
C VAL A 245 6.01 -12.02 -3.17
N VAL A 246 5.76 -12.61 -4.34
CA VAL A 246 6.61 -13.63 -4.96
C VAL A 246 7.22 -13.08 -6.25
N SER A 247 8.50 -13.29 -6.46
CA SER A 247 9.27 -12.68 -7.56
C SER A 247 9.84 -13.72 -8.52
N TYR A 248 9.63 -13.48 -9.82
CA TYR A 248 10.17 -14.29 -10.92
C TYR A 248 10.96 -13.39 -11.89
N PRO A 249 12.29 -13.42 -11.88
CA PRO A 249 13.13 -12.62 -12.77
C PRO A 249 13.27 -13.30 -14.15
N ILE A 250 12.15 -13.46 -14.85
CA ILE A 250 12.08 -14.18 -16.14
C ILE A 250 11.41 -13.35 -17.22
N ASP A 251 11.80 -13.57 -18.46
CA ASP A 251 11.14 -13.00 -19.64
C ASP A 251 9.92 -13.86 -20.01
N VAL A 252 8.75 -13.22 -20.03
CA VAL A 252 7.47 -13.91 -20.29
C VAL A 252 7.39 -14.49 -21.73
N VAL A 253 8.10 -13.90 -22.69
CA VAL A 253 8.09 -14.38 -24.09
C VAL A 253 8.93 -15.65 -24.21
N VAL A 254 10.11 -15.65 -23.59
CA VAL A 254 11.03 -16.79 -23.62
C VAL A 254 10.57 -17.92 -22.70
N ASN A 255 9.99 -17.59 -21.54
CA ASN A 255 9.62 -18.53 -20.48
C ASN A 255 8.10 -18.68 -20.32
N ALA A 256 7.35 -18.64 -21.42
CA ALA A 256 5.89 -18.75 -21.42
C ALA A 256 5.38 -20.05 -20.76
N ASP A 257 6.14 -21.12 -20.83
CA ASP A 257 5.88 -22.42 -20.19
C ASP A 257 5.93 -22.34 -18.66
N LEU A 258 6.85 -21.55 -18.09
CA LEU A 258 6.96 -21.29 -16.65
C LEU A 258 5.87 -20.35 -16.15
N VAL A 259 5.41 -19.42 -16.99
CA VAL A 259 4.36 -18.45 -16.64
C VAL A 259 2.97 -19.08 -16.64
N ARG A 260 2.70 -20.02 -17.56
CA ARG A 260 1.38 -20.66 -17.69
C ARG A 260 0.83 -21.22 -16.37
N PRO A 261 1.55 -22.02 -15.58
CA PRO A 261 1.04 -22.54 -14.30
C PRO A 261 0.77 -21.42 -13.28
N LEU A 262 1.55 -20.33 -13.29
CA LEU A 262 1.32 -19.19 -12.40
C LEU A 262 -0.03 -18.53 -12.69
N LEU A 263 -0.40 -18.38 -13.97
CA LEU A 263 -1.69 -17.83 -14.36
C LEU A 263 -2.85 -18.75 -13.94
N THR A 264 -2.69 -20.06 -14.04
CA THR A 264 -3.74 -21.03 -13.66
C THR A 264 -4.06 -20.97 -12.15
N LEU A 265 -3.09 -20.55 -11.35
CA LEU A 265 -3.21 -20.43 -9.88
C LEU A 265 -3.56 -18.99 -9.42
N SER A 266 -3.92 -18.12 -10.35
CA SER A 266 -4.15 -16.71 -10.08
C SER A 266 -5.57 -16.27 -10.48
N ASP A 267 -6.04 -15.20 -9.89
CA ASP A 267 -7.38 -14.66 -10.16
C ASP A 267 -7.39 -13.73 -11.36
N LEU A 268 -6.28 -13.05 -11.61
CA LEU A 268 -6.17 -12.06 -12.68
C LEU A 268 -4.69 -11.81 -13.01
N VAL A 269 -4.40 -11.44 -14.26
CA VAL A 269 -3.07 -10.96 -14.67
C VAL A 269 -3.13 -9.52 -15.16
N VAL A 270 -2.17 -8.70 -14.74
CA VAL A 270 -1.93 -7.36 -15.29
C VAL A 270 -0.64 -7.40 -16.09
N CYS A 271 -0.69 -7.00 -17.37
CA CYS A 271 0.49 -6.86 -18.21
C CYS A 271 0.76 -5.40 -18.52
N THR A 272 1.89 -4.92 -18.06
CA THR A 272 2.40 -3.55 -18.26
C THR A 272 3.78 -3.56 -18.92
N ALA A 273 4.15 -4.72 -19.47
CA ALA A 273 5.41 -4.88 -20.17
C ALA A 273 5.42 -4.06 -21.47
N ASP A 274 6.56 -3.48 -21.76
CA ASP A 274 6.80 -2.78 -23.02
C ASP A 274 6.81 -3.75 -24.20
N GLY A 275 6.33 -3.28 -25.35
CA GLY A 275 6.34 -4.03 -26.59
C GLY A 275 5.12 -4.91 -26.83
N VAL A 276 5.02 -5.38 -28.09
CA VAL A 276 3.88 -6.15 -28.60
C VAL A 276 3.92 -7.59 -28.13
N ALA A 277 5.10 -8.22 -28.15
CA ALA A 277 5.26 -9.65 -27.89
C ALA A 277 4.80 -10.08 -26.48
N PRO A 278 5.23 -9.45 -25.37
CA PRO A 278 4.78 -9.84 -24.03
C PRO A 278 3.27 -9.66 -23.87
N ARG A 279 2.69 -8.59 -24.41
CA ARG A 279 1.23 -8.34 -24.35
C ARG A 279 0.44 -9.40 -25.11
N ARG A 280 0.93 -9.85 -26.29
CA ARG A 280 0.30 -10.93 -27.07
C ARG A 280 0.40 -12.26 -26.34
N VAL A 281 1.57 -12.58 -25.78
CA VAL A 281 1.78 -13.82 -25.00
C VAL A 281 0.83 -13.85 -23.81
N ILE A 282 0.76 -12.78 -23.02
CA ILE A 282 -0.16 -12.72 -21.84
C ILE A 282 -1.62 -12.79 -22.27
N SER A 283 -2.03 -12.07 -23.32
CA SER A 283 -3.40 -12.16 -23.83
C SER A 283 -3.77 -13.59 -24.24
N HIS A 284 -2.84 -14.34 -24.86
CA HIS A 284 -3.04 -15.73 -25.24
C HIS A 284 -3.08 -16.66 -24.03
N LEU A 285 -2.10 -16.58 -23.14
CA LEU A 285 -2.01 -17.44 -21.95
C LEU A 285 -3.18 -17.24 -20.99
N ALA A 286 -3.59 -15.99 -20.73
CA ALA A 286 -4.73 -15.68 -19.88
C ALA A 286 -6.02 -16.26 -20.45
N ARG A 287 -6.24 -16.14 -21.77
CA ARG A 287 -7.39 -16.74 -22.46
C ARG A 287 -7.42 -18.26 -22.27
N ARG A 288 -6.26 -18.95 -22.42
CA ARG A 288 -6.14 -20.40 -22.22
C ARG A 288 -6.27 -20.83 -20.77
N ALA A 289 -5.80 -20.00 -19.83
CA ALA A 289 -5.97 -20.22 -18.40
C ALA A 289 -7.40 -19.88 -17.90
N ARG A 290 -8.24 -19.27 -18.75
CA ARG A 290 -9.58 -18.78 -18.42
C ARG A 290 -9.61 -17.77 -17.28
N ILE A 291 -8.60 -16.90 -17.21
CA ILE A 291 -8.54 -15.79 -16.26
C ILE A 291 -8.66 -14.44 -16.98
N ASP A 292 -9.12 -13.44 -16.25
CA ASP A 292 -9.18 -12.06 -16.73
C ASP A 292 -7.77 -11.48 -16.86
N ALA A 293 -7.56 -10.65 -17.90
CA ALA A 293 -6.31 -9.91 -18.08
C ALA A 293 -6.57 -8.42 -18.24
N ILE A 294 -5.75 -7.60 -17.59
CA ILE A 294 -5.65 -6.16 -17.79
C ILE A 294 -4.34 -5.90 -18.53
N LEU A 295 -4.41 -5.33 -19.72
CA LEU A 295 -3.23 -4.82 -20.42
C LEU A 295 -3.21 -3.29 -20.29
N ALA A 296 -2.10 -2.73 -19.87
CA ALA A 296 -1.95 -1.30 -19.70
C ALA A 296 -0.64 -0.81 -20.32
N CYS A 297 -0.72 0.27 -21.06
CA CYS A 297 0.43 0.89 -21.69
C CYS A 297 0.20 2.37 -21.97
N VAL A 298 1.25 3.04 -22.39
CA VAL A 298 1.17 4.35 -23.04
C VAL A 298 1.47 4.19 -24.52
N LEU A 299 0.84 5.04 -25.32
CA LEU A 299 0.95 5.10 -26.77
C LEU A 299 1.41 6.50 -27.16
N GLU A 300 1.85 6.66 -28.42
CA GLU A 300 2.22 7.96 -28.99
C GLU A 300 3.18 8.75 -28.08
N ASP A 301 4.34 8.17 -27.82
CA ASP A 301 5.38 8.77 -26.95
C ASP A 301 4.87 9.26 -25.58
N GLY A 302 3.88 8.53 -25.02
CA GLY A 302 3.26 8.86 -23.75
C GLY A 302 2.18 9.93 -23.83
N GLY A 303 1.64 10.19 -25.02
CA GLY A 303 0.52 11.11 -25.21
C GLY A 303 -0.83 10.53 -24.80
N LEU A 304 -0.98 9.22 -24.91
CA LEU A 304 -2.19 8.46 -24.59
C LEU A 304 -1.90 7.34 -23.60
N GLY A 305 -2.79 7.12 -22.64
CA GLY A 305 -2.87 5.90 -21.84
C GLY A 305 -3.93 4.95 -22.41
N GLU A 306 -3.63 3.66 -22.43
CA GLU A 306 -4.56 2.62 -22.84
C GLU A 306 -4.69 1.54 -21.79
N LEU A 307 -5.94 1.13 -21.53
CA LEU A 307 -6.29 -0.03 -20.72
C LEU A 307 -7.20 -0.95 -21.52
N LEU A 308 -6.85 -2.23 -21.60
CA LEU A 308 -7.67 -3.29 -22.17
C LEU A 308 -7.98 -4.31 -21.09
N ARG A 309 -9.27 -4.52 -20.83
CA ARG A 309 -9.77 -5.64 -20.03
C ARG A 309 -10.15 -6.77 -20.97
N LEU A 310 -9.42 -7.85 -20.92
CA LEU A 310 -9.64 -9.03 -21.75
C LEU A 310 -10.25 -10.14 -20.90
N ARG A 311 -11.54 -10.39 -21.09
CA ARG A 311 -12.23 -11.48 -20.41
C ARG A 311 -12.20 -12.75 -21.24
N PRO A 312 -12.05 -13.95 -20.64
CA PRO A 312 -11.97 -15.22 -21.38
C PRO A 312 -13.35 -15.73 -21.85
N TRP A 313 -14.29 -14.84 -22.12
CA TRP A 313 -15.66 -15.15 -22.54
C TRP A 313 -15.75 -15.31 -24.05
N ASN A 314 -16.64 -16.19 -24.53
CA ASN A 314 -16.74 -16.53 -25.94
C ASN A 314 -17.16 -15.36 -26.84
N ASP A 315 -17.90 -14.39 -26.29
CA ASP A 315 -18.35 -13.17 -26.99
C ASP A 315 -17.33 -12.01 -26.90
N ARG A 316 -16.18 -12.23 -26.27
CA ARG A 316 -15.12 -11.21 -26.06
C ARG A 316 -13.86 -11.60 -26.82
N GLY A 317 -13.39 -10.67 -27.65
CA GLY A 317 -12.14 -10.83 -28.42
C GLY A 317 -10.89 -10.64 -27.55
N CYS A 318 -9.79 -11.23 -27.98
CA CYS A 318 -8.47 -11.04 -27.40
C CYS A 318 -7.79 -9.76 -27.92
N LEU A 319 -6.52 -9.53 -27.53
CA LEU A 319 -5.72 -8.41 -28.02
C LEU A 319 -5.64 -8.37 -29.56
N VAL A 320 -5.44 -9.54 -30.21
CA VAL A 320 -5.37 -9.62 -31.68
C VAL A 320 -6.68 -9.14 -32.32
N CYS A 321 -7.84 -9.55 -31.79
CA CYS A 321 -9.14 -9.10 -32.26
C CYS A 321 -9.32 -7.58 -32.09
N GLN A 322 -8.94 -7.06 -30.93
CA GLN A 322 -9.01 -5.63 -30.62
C GLN A 322 -8.15 -4.80 -31.60
N ARG A 323 -6.92 -5.25 -31.87
CA ARG A 323 -6.00 -4.55 -32.79
C ARG A 323 -6.47 -4.61 -34.24
N GLN A 324 -7.02 -5.77 -34.66
CA GLN A 324 -7.59 -5.89 -36.00
C GLN A 324 -8.80 -4.97 -36.18
N ALA A 325 -9.71 -4.93 -35.23
CA ALA A 325 -10.87 -4.05 -35.29
C ALA A 325 -10.49 -2.55 -35.36
N LEU A 326 -9.42 -2.15 -34.67
CA LEU A 326 -8.90 -0.76 -34.78
C LEU A 326 -8.33 -0.46 -36.16
N ARG A 327 -7.56 -1.40 -36.75
CA ARG A 327 -7.03 -1.25 -38.12
C ARG A 327 -8.15 -1.18 -39.15
N ASP A 328 -9.15 -2.05 -39.05
CA ASP A 328 -10.29 -2.10 -39.96
C ASP A 328 -11.13 -0.79 -39.89
N ALA A 329 -11.15 -0.16 -38.71
CA ALA A 329 -11.79 1.14 -38.54
C ALA A 329 -10.92 2.34 -39.01
N GLY A 330 -9.74 2.11 -39.58
CA GLY A 330 -8.82 3.16 -39.99
C GLY A 330 -8.17 3.93 -38.85
N GLY A 331 -8.20 3.39 -37.65
CA GLY A 331 -7.55 3.98 -36.48
C GLY A 331 -6.03 3.87 -36.52
N ILE A 332 -5.39 4.59 -35.60
CA ILE A 332 -3.92 4.47 -35.38
C ILE A 332 -3.58 3.01 -35.05
N ASP A 333 -2.52 2.45 -35.64
CA ASP A 333 -1.96 1.17 -35.18
C ASP A 333 -1.19 1.41 -33.87
N PRO A 334 -1.75 1.03 -32.71
CA PRO A 334 -1.09 1.28 -31.44
C PRO A 334 0.09 0.32 -31.18
N GLU A 335 0.34 -0.59 -32.10
CA GLU A 335 1.44 -1.55 -32.05
C GLU A 335 2.31 -1.41 -33.32
N PRO A 336 2.99 -0.25 -33.53
CA PRO A 336 3.92 -0.12 -34.63
C PRO A 336 5.01 -1.17 -34.52
N ALA A 337 5.64 -1.50 -35.67
CA ALA A 337 6.75 -2.43 -35.71
C ALA A 337 7.81 -2.00 -34.68
N ILE A 338 8.21 -2.93 -33.82
CA ILE A 338 9.18 -2.64 -32.76
C ILE A 338 10.49 -2.23 -33.43
N ASP A 339 11.03 -1.08 -33.06
CA ASP A 339 12.40 -0.73 -33.40
C ASP A 339 13.33 -1.80 -32.81
N ALA A 340 14.17 -2.42 -33.64
CA ALA A 340 15.04 -3.54 -33.27
C ALA A 340 16.02 -3.19 -32.11
N GLY A 341 16.15 -1.92 -31.76
CA GLY A 341 16.93 -1.42 -30.64
C GLY A 341 16.19 -1.27 -29.31
N TYR A 342 14.88 -1.55 -29.27
CA TYR A 342 14.09 -1.38 -28.05
C TYR A 342 14.51 -2.39 -26.96
N GLY A 343 14.99 -1.91 -25.84
CA GLY A 343 15.43 -2.74 -24.70
C GLY A 343 16.92 -3.14 -24.72
N THR A 344 17.66 -2.97 -25.80
CA THR A 344 19.09 -3.34 -25.86
C THR A 344 20.05 -2.25 -25.41
N GLY A 345 19.56 -1.04 -25.16
CA GLY A 345 20.33 0.08 -24.57
C GLY A 345 21.24 0.83 -25.56
N THR A 346 21.35 0.41 -26.81
CA THR A 346 22.30 1.02 -27.77
C THR A 346 21.66 2.05 -28.72
N LEU A 347 20.35 2.04 -28.90
CA LEU A 347 19.61 2.99 -29.78
C LEU A 347 18.26 3.41 -29.18
N HIS A 348 18.12 3.27 -27.85
CA HIS A 348 16.89 3.55 -27.17
C HIS A 348 16.57 5.06 -27.23
N ARG A 349 15.55 5.46 -27.95
CA ARG A 349 14.89 6.75 -27.70
C ARG A 349 14.34 6.71 -26.28
N PRO A 350 14.78 7.62 -25.39
CA PRO A 350 14.19 7.67 -24.07
C PRO A 350 12.69 7.91 -24.24
N MET A 351 11.86 7.10 -23.55
CA MET A 351 10.42 7.35 -23.49
C MET A 351 10.22 8.78 -22.99
N THR A 352 9.48 9.57 -23.74
CA THR A 352 9.23 10.99 -23.43
C THR A 352 8.13 11.20 -22.39
N ALA A 353 7.46 10.12 -21.96
CA ALA A 353 6.43 10.17 -20.93
C ALA A 353 7.03 10.46 -19.54
N VAL A 354 6.43 11.39 -18.84
CA VAL A 354 6.83 11.74 -17.47
C VAL A 354 6.36 10.68 -16.45
N GLY A 355 7.10 10.55 -15.34
CA GLY A 355 6.82 9.54 -14.32
C GLY A 355 5.39 9.63 -13.76
N GLY A 356 4.88 10.85 -13.52
CA GLY A 356 3.53 11.06 -13.02
C GLY A 356 2.44 10.47 -13.92
N ASP A 357 2.55 10.68 -15.25
CA ASP A 357 1.59 10.13 -16.22
C ASP A 357 1.65 8.60 -16.28
N LEU A 358 2.86 8.03 -16.24
CA LEU A 358 3.03 6.58 -16.20
C LEU A 358 2.48 5.94 -14.92
N HIS A 359 2.66 6.61 -13.78
CA HIS A 359 2.09 6.17 -12.51
C HIS A 359 0.56 6.25 -12.51
N LEU A 360 -0.03 7.30 -13.12
CA LEU A 360 -1.48 7.40 -13.31
C LEU A 360 -2.02 6.21 -14.10
N VAL A 361 -1.36 5.82 -15.20
CA VAL A 361 -1.72 4.61 -15.96
C VAL A 361 -1.65 3.37 -15.07
N GLY A 362 -0.62 3.25 -14.25
CA GLY A 362 -0.46 2.14 -13.31
C GLY A 362 -1.57 2.08 -12.24
N GLN A 363 -1.97 3.24 -11.71
CA GLN A 363 -3.08 3.35 -10.76
C GLN A 363 -4.41 2.94 -11.41
N LEU A 364 -4.66 3.38 -12.65
CA LEU A 364 -5.86 3.01 -13.41
C LEU A 364 -5.87 1.51 -13.75
N ALA A 365 -4.70 0.91 -14.07
CA ALA A 365 -4.58 -0.53 -14.29
C ALA A 365 -4.93 -1.34 -13.03
N ALA A 366 -4.43 -0.91 -11.88
CA ALA A 366 -4.77 -1.51 -10.59
C ALA A 366 -6.26 -1.37 -10.27
N LYS A 367 -6.85 -0.17 -10.49
CA LYS A 367 -8.29 0.05 -10.31
C LYS A 367 -9.10 -0.86 -11.23
N ALA A 368 -8.71 -0.98 -12.50
CA ALA A 368 -9.39 -1.88 -13.44
C ALA A 368 -9.30 -3.35 -13.01
N ALA A 369 -8.14 -3.79 -12.52
CA ALA A 369 -7.94 -5.14 -12.00
C ALA A 369 -8.84 -5.42 -10.79
N VAL A 370 -8.80 -4.56 -9.77
CA VAL A 370 -9.64 -4.68 -8.56
C VAL A 370 -11.12 -4.63 -8.92
N SER A 371 -11.54 -3.69 -9.75
CA SER A 371 -12.94 -3.60 -10.22
C SER A 371 -13.40 -4.86 -10.95
N THR A 372 -12.53 -5.48 -11.77
CA THR A 372 -12.83 -6.73 -12.46
C THR A 372 -13.03 -7.89 -11.49
N ILE A 373 -12.16 -8.00 -10.47
CA ILE A 373 -12.27 -9.03 -9.43
C ILE A 373 -13.56 -8.82 -8.62
N LEU A 374 -13.82 -7.61 -8.19
CA LEU A 374 -14.97 -7.29 -7.36
C LEU A 374 -16.30 -7.42 -8.12
N GLU A 375 -16.33 -7.01 -9.40
CA GLU A 375 -17.50 -7.24 -10.28
C GLU A 375 -17.83 -8.74 -10.38
N ARG A 376 -16.82 -9.61 -10.54
CA ARG A 376 -16.98 -11.07 -10.56
C ARG A 376 -17.53 -11.61 -9.23
N ASN A 377 -17.16 -10.98 -8.12
CA ASN A 377 -17.61 -11.33 -6.77
C ASN A 377 -18.97 -10.70 -6.40
N GLY A 378 -19.65 -10.02 -7.35
CA GLY A 378 -21.01 -9.50 -7.15
C GLY A 378 -21.10 -8.04 -6.67
N TRP A 379 -19.99 -7.31 -6.62
CA TRP A 379 -19.96 -5.88 -6.24
C TRP A 379 -20.37 -5.02 -7.44
N ALA A 380 -21.66 -4.68 -7.52
CA ALA A 380 -22.24 -3.97 -8.68
C ALA A 380 -21.72 -2.54 -8.85
N ASP A 381 -21.35 -1.87 -7.77
CA ASP A 381 -20.77 -0.53 -7.75
C ASP A 381 -19.34 -0.49 -8.32
N GLN A 382 -18.68 -1.65 -8.45
CA GLN A 382 -17.34 -1.77 -9.03
C GLN A 382 -17.35 -2.12 -10.53
N LYS A 383 -18.51 -2.18 -11.15
CA LYS A 383 -18.63 -2.47 -12.58
C LYS A 383 -18.03 -1.35 -13.44
N LEU A 384 -17.09 -1.72 -14.32
CA LEU A 384 -16.48 -0.78 -15.26
C LEU A 384 -17.42 -0.44 -16.42
N PRO A 385 -17.34 0.79 -16.95
CA PRO A 385 -18.20 1.24 -18.07
C PRO A 385 -17.95 0.49 -19.39
N GLY A 386 -16.79 -0.13 -19.55
CA GLY A 386 -16.41 -0.83 -20.79
C GLY A 386 -15.21 -1.76 -20.60
N GLU A 387 -14.74 -2.28 -21.72
CA GLU A 387 -13.59 -3.21 -21.77
C GLU A 387 -12.30 -2.55 -22.30
N HIS A 388 -12.43 -1.43 -22.98
CA HIS A 388 -11.31 -0.69 -23.54
C HIS A 388 -11.40 0.77 -23.10
N ALA A 389 -10.43 1.23 -22.34
CA ALA A 389 -10.31 2.61 -21.92
C ALA A 389 -9.12 3.29 -22.62
N ILE A 390 -9.36 4.48 -23.11
CA ILE A 390 -8.36 5.37 -23.69
C ILE A 390 -8.45 6.69 -22.94
N PHE A 391 -7.32 7.23 -22.54
CA PHE A 391 -7.30 8.53 -21.86
C PHE A 391 -6.11 9.35 -22.31
N SER A 392 -6.34 10.65 -22.38
CA SER A 392 -5.38 11.60 -22.92
C SER A 392 -4.46 12.11 -21.81
N LEU A 393 -3.17 12.00 -22.03
CA LEU A 393 -2.11 12.56 -21.19
C LEU A 393 -1.55 13.85 -21.81
N ARG A 394 -1.20 13.80 -23.10
CA ARG A 394 -0.73 14.93 -23.91
C ARG A 394 -1.33 14.82 -25.32
N PRO A 395 -2.58 15.30 -25.52
CA PRO A 395 -3.31 15.09 -26.77
C PRO A 395 -2.62 15.79 -27.95
N GLN A 396 -2.73 15.16 -29.11
CA GLN A 396 -2.33 15.74 -30.40
C GLN A 396 -3.57 15.96 -31.27
N PRO A 397 -3.65 17.08 -32.00
CA PRO A 397 -4.88 17.46 -32.72
C PRO A 397 -5.23 16.54 -33.91
N ASP A 398 -4.26 15.77 -34.40
CA ASP A 398 -4.40 14.96 -35.61
C ASP A 398 -4.71 13.50 -35.39
N TRP A 399 -4.97 13.10 -34.13
CA TRP A 399 -5.30 11.69 -33.84
C TRP A 399 -6.70 11.34 -34.33
N ALA A 400 -6.77 10.26 -35.10
CA ALA A 400 -8.03 9.70 -35.57
C ALA A 400 -8.78 8.94 -34.45
N ALA A 401 -10.11 8.81 -34.60
CA ALA A 401 -10.92 8.00 -33.71
C ALA A 401 -10.35 6.54 -33.61
N PRO A 402 -10.35 5.93 -32.42
CA PRO A 402 -10.94 6.42 -31.17
C PRO A 402 -10.01 7.24 -30.27
N PHE A 403 -8.84 7.63 -30.77
CA PHE A 403 -7.78 8.33 -30.01
C PHE A 403 -7.90 9.85 -30.08
N ASP A 404 -8.92 10.37 -30.77
CA ASP A 404 -9.26 11.78 -30.97
C ASP A 404 -9.76 12.48 -29.68
N LEU A 405 -8.94 12.41 -28.64
CA LEU A 405 -9.15 13.09 -27.36
C LEU A 405 -8.46 14.47 -27.41
N ASN A 406 -9.18 15.51 -27.03
CA ASN A 406 -8.74 16.89 -27.29
C ASN A 406 -8.14 17.59 -26.07
N ARG A 407 -8.33 17.04 -24.85
CA ARG A 407 -7.87 17.67 -23.62
C ARG A 407 -7.14 16.65 -22.76
N ALA A 408 -6.11 17.09 -22.05
CA ALA A 408 -5.48 16.27 -21.01
C ALA A 408 -6.53 15.89 -19.95
N GLY A 409 -6.60 14.59 -19.65
CA GLY A 409 -7.58 14.04 -18.73
C GLY A 409 -8.89 13.58 -19.38
N ASP A 410 -9.11 13.82 -20.67
CA ASP A 410 -10.25 13.22 -21.38
C ASP A 410 -10.16 11.70 -21.32
N PHE A 411 -11.29 11.05 -21.04
CA PHE A 411 -11.40 9.61 -20.83
C PHE A 411 -12.52 9.02 -21.69
N ARG A 412 -12.23 7.95 -22.43
CA ARG A 412 -13.22 7.28 -23.28
C ARG A 412 -13.22 5.79 -23.01
N TRP A 413 -14.39 5.26 -22.62
CA TRP A 413 -14.65 3.84 -22.54
C TRP A 413 -15.30 3.33 -23.83
N ARG A 414 -14.90 2.14 -24.23
CA ARG A 414 -15.46 1.42 -25.39
C ARG A 414 -15.91 0.01 -24.95
N PRO A 415 -16.94 -0.54 -25.62
CA PRO A 415 -17.37 -1.92 -25.38
C PRO A 415 -16.29 -2.91 -25.78
N ALA A 416 -16.49 -4.19 -25.43
CA ALA A 416 -15.65 -5.28 -25.90
C ALA A 416 -15.76 -5.42 -27.43
N THR A 417 -14.62 -5.70 -28.05
CA THR A 417 -14.58 -6.16 -29.43
C THR A 417 -14.92 -7.65 -29.49
N PRO A 418 -15.81 -8.11 -30.38
CA PRO A 418 -16.09 -9.53 -30.55
C PRO A 418 -14.86 -10.27 -31.12
N PRO A 419 -14.80 -11.61 -30.97
CA PRO A 419 -13.77 -12.42 -31.65
C PRO A 419 -13.89 -12.31 -33.17
N ILE A 420 -12.76 -12.20 -33.85
CA ILE A 420 -12.69 -12.31 -35.30
C ILE A 420 -12.66 -13.79 -35.70
N THR A 421 -13.25 -14.11 -36.89
CA THR A 421 -13.23 -15.45 -37.43
C THR A 421 -11.81 -15.93 -37.68
N GLY A 422 -11.48 -17.14 -37.25
CA GLY A 422 -10.15 -17.73 -37.42
C GLY A 422 -9.06 -17.13 -36.49
N CYS A 423 -9.42 -16.40 -35.45
CA CYS A 423 -8.45 -15.88 -34.51
C CYS A 423 -7.65 -16.99 -33.80
N PRO A 424 -6.30 -17.02 -33.89
CA PRO A 424 -5.49 -18.09 -33.30
C PRO A 424 -5.55 -18.13 -31.75
N THR A 425 -5.99 -17.06 -31.13
CA THR A 425 -6.13 -16.96 -29.66
C THR A 425 -7.55 -17.28 -29.20
N CYS A 426 -8.59 -16.80 -29.90
CA CYS A 426 -9.98 -16.97 -29.52
C CYS A 426 -10.63 -18.24 -30.06
N GLY A 427 -10.05 -18.88 -31.10
CA GLY A 427 -10.51 -20.16 -31.64
C GLY A 427 -10.43 -21.28 -30.59
N GLU A 428 -11.19 -22.31 -30.76
CA GLU A 428 -11.04 -23.56 -29.99
C GLU A 428 -9.66 -24.16 -30.24
N PRO A 429 -9.02 -24.82 -29.25
CA PRO A 429 -7.71 -25.44 -29.38
C PRO A 429 -7.73 -26.61 -30.34
#